data_79e9f95227fd5b8d5c0db92fe229868e
#
_entry.id   79e9f95227fd5b8d5c0db92fe229868e
#
_cell.length_a   1.000
_cell.length_b   1.000
_cell.length_c   1.000
_cell.angle_alpha   90.00
_cell.angle_beta   90.00
_cell.angle_gamma   90.00
#
_symmetry.space_group_name_H-M   'P 1'
#
loop_
_entity.id
_entity.type
_entity.pdbx_description
1 polymer ?
#
loop_
_entity_poly.entity_id
_entity_poly.type
_entity_poly.pdbx_seq_one_letter_code
_entity_poly.pdbx_strand_id
1 'polypeptide(L)'
;MNRMKNLFTLLTLLLWTLVACSNDSAADEKPGSGGTDIPAGNLPMQNVARAIELIDNAVECYFTGTGMAMSRYYNPYTGNRSSELGSVWMYTSSIEAVNAAMKAMKTGQAKGETALYDSHFNRYKELLTQLYDNLEYYAGTFTLTSYTQTKQWTVYGVNRGNDKGAAQVEGILNVYDDQMWLVRELLESYHITGEQRYLEKAEYLMEYVLDGWDCTLDEQGNPLGGITWGPGYLTKHSCSNGPIVSPLVWLHEIYKGKSDEVTYGYVAADNSRKLRTEKKSDYYLGFAKAVYDWQKKYLLRPDGVYDDMMGGYDSPDIKYVTIDGERYRTGSKLRDRVGPAITYNSGKIGRAHV
;
A
#
# COMPACT_ATOMS: atom_id res chain seq x y z
N MET A 1 -9.80 4.25 32.58
CA MET A 1 -8.59 3.79 31.93
C MET A 1 -8.58 2.26 31.72
N ASN A 2 -9.74 1.65 31.35
CA ASN A 2 -9.89 0.18 31.26
C ASN A 2 -10.85 -0.26 30.14
N ARG A 3 -11.01 0.50 29.04
CA ARG A 3 -11.90 0.16 27.91
C ARG A 3 -11.20 -0.02 26.55
N MET A 4 -9.90 0.16 26.46
CA MET A 4 -9.16 0.04 25.18
C MET A 4 -8.40 -1.27 24.97
N LYS A 5 -8.40 -2.18 25.92
CA LYS A 5 -7.65 -3.45 25.82
C LYS A 5 -8.38 -4.59 25.09
N ASN A 6 -9.68 -4.48 24.85
CA ASN A 6 -10.47 -5.58 24.28
C ASN A 6 -10.76 -5.49 22.77
N LEU A 7 -10.29 -4.45 22.08
CA LEU A 7 -10.62 -4.26 20.65
C LEU A 7 -9.58 -4.86 19.68
N PHE A 8 -8.37 -5.15 20.17
CA PHE A 8 -7.30 -5.69 19.32
C PHE A 8 -7.29 -7.23 19.22
N THR A 9 -7.99 -7.93 20.09
CA THR A 9 -7.97 -9.40 20.13
C THR A 9 -8.97 -10.07 19.18
N LEU A 10 -9.89 -9.32 18.55
CA LEU A 10 -10.94 -9.89 17.70
C LEU A 10 -10.57 -9.93 16.21
N LEU A 11 -9.55 -9.19 15.75
CA LEU A 11 -9.18 -9.11 14.34
C LEU A 11 -8.17 -10.18 13.88
N THR A 12 -7.53 -10.87 14.82
CA THR A 12 -6.57 -11.95 14.52
C THR A 12 -7.17 -13.34 14.48
N LEU A 13 -8.44 -13.53 14.85
CA LEU A 13 -9.08 -14.86 14.91
C LEU A 13 -9.87 -15.25 13.64
N LEU A 14 -10.04 -14.36 12.67
CA LEU A 14 -10.85 -14.67 11.46
C LEU A 14 -10.06 -15.31 10.30
N LEU A 15 -8.77 -15.54 10.46
CA LEU A 15 -7.92 -16.14 9.42
C LEU A 15 -7.51 -17.59 9.68
N TRP A 16 -7.98 -18.24 10.77
CA TRP A 16 -7.51 -19.57 11.17
C TRP A 16 -8.57 -20.64 11.33
N THR A 17 -9.81 -20.45 10.88
CA THR A 17 -10.87 -21.46 11.00
C THR A 17 -11.42 -21.97 9.66
N LEU A 18 -10.56 -22.32 8.71
CA LEU A 18 -10.96 -23.06 7.51
C LEU A 18 -10.08 -24.31 7.31
N VAL A 19 -9.93 -25.11 8.36
CA VAL A 19 -9.52 -26.52 8.21
C VAL A 19 -10.38 -27.37 9.14
N ALA A 20 -11.03 -28.34 8.53
CA ALA A 20 -11.81 -29.47 9.04
C ALA A 20 -13.29 -29.20 9.35
N CYS A 21 -14.16 -29.72 8.50
CA CYS A 21 -14.87 -30.97 8.70
C CYS A 21 -15.73 -31.28 7.47
N SER A 22 -15.41 -32.35 6.80
CA SER A 22 -16.34 -33.07 5.93
C SER A 22 -17.40 -33.77 6.79
N ASN A 23 -18.66 -33.50 6.53
CA ASN A 23 -19.72 -34.52 6.68
C ASN A 23 -20.92 -34.15 5.79
N ASP A 24 -21.28 -35.08 4.96
CA ASP A 24 -22.45 -35.06 4.08
C ASP A 24 -23.73 -34.80 4.85
N SER A 25 -24.45 -33.78 4.46
CA SER A 25 -25.92 -33.78 4.49
C SER A 25 -26.43 -32.74 3.49
N ALA A 26 -27.28 -33.21 2.60
CA ALA A 26 -27.95 -32.44 1.57
C ALA A 26 -28.54 -31.15 2.12
N ALA A 27 -28.09 -30.01 1.60
CA ALA A 27 -28.71 -28.72 1.81
C ALA A 27 -29.09 -28.14 0.45
N ASP A 28 -30.34 -27.64 0.41
CA ASP A 28 -31.05 -27.08 -0.71
C ASP A 28 -30.21 -26.17 -1.61
N GLU A 29 -30.23 -26.48 -2.91
CA GLU A 29 -29.66 -25.63 -3.97
C GLU A 29 -30.39 -24.26 -4.01
N LYS A 30 -29.68 -23.19 -3.76
CA LYS A 30 -30.08 -21.84 -4.15
C LYS A 30 -29.91 -21.69 -5.66
N PRO A 31 -30.91 -21.22 -6.40
CA PRO A 31 -30.76 -20.96 -7.84
C PRO A 31 -29.95 -19.68 -8.05
N GLY A 32 -28.78 -19.77 -8.70
CA GLY A 32 -28.12 -18.60 -9.27
C GLY A 32 -26.60 -18.49 -9.16
N SER A 33 -25.84 -19.57 -9.07
CA SER A 33 -24.42 -19.52 -9.41
C SER A 33 -24.24 -20.24 -10.76
N GLY A 34 -23.92 -19.48 -11.80
CA GLY A 34 -23.40 -20.06 -13.04
C GLY A 34 -22.13 -20.85 -12.72
N GLY A 35 -22.28 -22.15 -12.45
CA GLY A 35 -21.19 -23.02 -12.14
C GLY A 35 -20.22 -23.04 -13.30
N THR A 36 -19.00 -22.57 -13.07
CA THR A 36 -17.90 -22.81 -13.99
C THR A 36 -17.58 -24.29 -13.92
N ASP A 37 -17.70 -25.01 -15.04
CA ASP A 37 -17.36 -26.45 -15.18
C ASP A 37 -15.82 -26.62 -15.01
N ILE A 38 -15.32 -26.46 -13.80
CA ILE A 38 -13.92 -26.73 -13.48
C ILE A 38 -13.82 -28.21 -13.13
N PRO A 39 -13.01 -29.00 -13.85
CA PRO A 39 -12.88 -30.42 -13.63
C PRO A 39 -12.55 -30.78 -12.17
N ALA A 40 -13.21 -31.79 -11.65
CA ALA A 40 -12.86 -32.39 -10.37
C ALA A 40 -11.39 -32.80 -10.41
N GLY A 41 -10.56 -32.26 -9.52
CA GLY A 41 -9.10 -32.51 -9.49
C GLY A 41 -8.23 -31.31 -9.84
N ASN A 42 -8.77 -30.22 -10.43
CA ASN A 42 -8.03 -28.97 -10.63
C ASN A 42 -8.18 -28.03 -9.43
N LEU A 43 -7.63 -28.43 -8.29
CA LEU A 43 -7.72 -27.67 -7.03
C LEU A 43 -7.24 -26.21 -7.15
N PRO A 44 -6.14 -25.88 -7.88
CA PRO A 44 -5.74 -24.48 -8.08
C PRO A 44 -6.86 -23.63 -8.72
N MET A 45 -7.48 -24.11 -9.80
CA MET A 45 -8.54 -23.34 -10.48
C MET A 45 -9.85 -23.31 -9.67
N GLN A 46 -10.17 -24.36 -8.91
CA GLN A 46 -11.28 -24.33 -7.96
C GLN A 46 -11.07 -23.26 -6.88
N ASN A 47 -9.85 -23.08 -6.38
CA ASN A 47 -9.54 -22.02 -5.41
C ASN A 47 -9.64 -20.63 -6.04
N VAL A 48 -9.26 -20.46 -7.32
CA VAL A 48 -9.48 -19.21 -8.05
C VAL A 48 -10.97 -18.91 -8.20
N ALA A 49 -11.79 -19.90 -8.55
CA ALA A 49 -13.25 -19.74 -8.63
C ALA A 49 -13.86 -19.32 -7.29
N ARG A 50 -13.46 -19.96 -6.18
CA ARG A 50 -13.89 -19.55 -4.83
C ARG A 50 -13.45 -18.14 -4.47
N ALA A 51 -12.23 -17.74 -4.86
CA ALA A 51 -11.75 -16.37 -4.64
C ALA A 51 -12.59 -15.34 -5.43
N ILE A 52 -12.96 -15.65 -6.67
CA ILE A 52 -13.86 -14.83 -7.50
C ILE A 52 -15.21 -14.68 -6.78
N GLU A 53 -15.82 -15.76 -6.33
CA GLU A 53 -17.09 -15.73 -5.59
C GLU A 53 -17.00 -14.90 -4.31
N LEU A 54 -15.92 -15.04 -3.55
CA LEU A 54 -15.70 -14.24 -2.33
C LEU A 54 -15.55 -12.76 -2.62
N ILE A 55 -14.86 -12.39 -3.71
CA ILE A 55 -14.70 -10.99 -4.12
C ILE A 55 -16.04 -10.42 -4.56
N ASP A 56 -16.81 -11.15 -5.38
CA ASP A 56 -18.12 -10.71 -5.84
C ASP A 56 -19.07 -10.48 -4.64
N ASN A 57 -19.13 -11.41 -3.71
CA ASN A 57 -19.91 -11.28 -2.47
C ASN A 57 -19.41 -10.10 -1.61
N ALA A 58 -18.09 -9.88 -1.51
CA ALA A 58 -17.56 -8.75 -0.77
C ALA A 58 -17.95 -7.41 -1.43
N VAL A 59 -17.88 -7.32 -2.76
CA VAL A 59 -18.34 -6.12 -3.47
C VAL A 59 -19.82 -5.88 -3.23
N GLU A 60 -20.66 -6.91 -3.34
CA GLU A 60 -22.11 -6.80 -3.08
C GLU A 60 -22.39 -6.40 -1.61
N CYS A 61 -21.69 -6.99 -0.66
CA CYS A 61 -21.95 -6.76 0.76
C CYS A 61 -21.41 -5.43 1.30
N TYR A 62 -20.28 -4.97 0.83
CA TYR A 62 -19.60 -3.81 1.42
C TYR A 62 -19.77 -2.51 0.63
N PHE A 63 -19.96 -2.58 -0.69
CA PHE A 63 -19.99 -1.37 -1.53
C PHE A 63 -21.41 -0.89 -1.82
N THR A 64 -21.57 0.42 -1.91
CA THR A 64 -22.86 1.05 -2.18
C THR A 64 -22.74 2.18 -3.19
N GLY A 65 -23.80 2.31 -4.00
CA GLY A 65 -23.94 3.40 -4.96
C GLY A 65 -22.93 3.39 -6.10
N THR A 66 -23.10 4.29 -7.05
CA THR A 66 -22.20 4.46 -8.21
C THR A 66 -20.80 4.94 -7.81
N GLY A 67 -20.66 5.58 -6.65
CA GLY A 67 -19.41 6.02 -6.07
C GLY A 67 -18.67 4.92 -5.33
N MET A 68 -19.14 3.68 -5.36
CA MET A 68 -18.51 2.52 -4.68
C MET A 68 -18.05 2.86 -3.25
N ALA A 69 -18.96 3.42 -2.44
CA ALA A 69 -18.67 3.73 -1.05
C ALA A 69 -18.58 2.42 -0.25
N MET A 70 -17.38 2.12 0.25
CA MET A 70 -17.12 0.90 1.03
C MET A 70 -17.52 1.11 2.48
N SER A 71 -18.47 0.32 2.99
CA SER A 71 -18.81 0.28 4.42
C SER A 71 -17.68 -0.36 5.21
N ARG A 72 -17.40 0.19 6.40
CA ARG A 72 -16.34 -0.33 7.27
C ARG A 72 -16.64 -1.73 7.83
N TYR A 73 -17.93 -2.00 8.08
CA TYR A 73 -18.40 -3.27 8.63
C TYR A 73 -19.65 -3.75 7.90
N TYR A 74 -19.76 -5.06 7.78
CA TYR A 74 -20.95 -5.76 7.33
C TYR A 74 -21.30 -6.87 8.32
N ASN A 75 -22.57 -6.97 8.68
CA ASN A 75 -23.06 -8.04 9.56
C ASN A 75 -23.75 -9.12 8.70
N PRO A 76 -23.12 -10.29 8.53
CA PRO A 76 -23.65 -11.35 7.66
C PRO A 76 -24.95 -11.98 8.20
N TYR A 77 -25.24 -11.84 9.49
CA TYR A 77 -26.46 -12.40 10.09
C TYR A 77 -27.69 -11.52 9.87
N THR A 78 -27.51 -10.20 9.79
CA THR A 78 -28.62 -9.25 9.62
C THR A 78 -28.66 -8.61 8.24
N GLY A 79 -27.60 -8.78 7.43
CA GLY A 79 -27.46 -8.12 6.14
C GLY A 79 -27.16 -6.62 6.24
N ASN A 80 -26.93 -6.08 7.43
CA ASN A 80 -26.75 -4.66 7.65
C ASN A 80 -25.29 -4.21 7.41
N ARG A 81 -25.15 -3.06 6.74
CA ARG A 81 -23.88 -2.35 6.56
C ARG A 81 -23.74 -1.25 7.60
N SER A 82 -22.50 -0.95 8.03
CA SER A 82 -22.25 0.24 8.84
C SER A 82 -22.41 1.52 8.02
N SER A 83 -22.80 2.60 8.68
CA SER A 83 -22.74 3.96 8.10
C SER A 83 -21.31 4.52 8.05
N GLU A 84 -20.40 3.99 8.87
CA GLU A 84 -18.98 4.30 8.76
C GLU A 84 -18.40 3.74 7.47
N LEU A 85 -17.59 4.55 6.80
CA LEU A 85 -16.89 4.15 5.59
C LEU A 85 -15.50 3.58 5.91
N GLY A 86 -15.04 2.66 5.09
CA GLY A 86 -13.70 2.11 5.16
C GLY A 86 -12.63 3.18 4.90
N SER A 87 -11.48 3.03 5.54
CA SER A 87 -10.31 3.85 5.23
C SER A 87 -9.76 3.54 3.83
N VAL A 88 -8.87 4.39 3.32
CA VAL A 88 -8.18 4.13 2.04
C VAL A 88 -7.42 2.81 2.07
N TRP A 89 -6.83 2.42 3.21
CA TRP A 89 -6.16 1.13 3.36
C TRP A 89 -7.12 -0.06 3.18
N MET A 90 -8.32 0.00 3.79
CA MET A 90 -9.36 -1.01 3.58
C MET A 90 -9.83 -1.03 2.12
N TYR A 91 -10.01 0.13 1.51
CA TYR A 91 -10.41 0.25 0.10
C TYR A 91 -9.35 -0.37 -0.83
N THR A 92 -8.06 -0.10 -0.58
CA THR A 92 -6.93 -0.66 -1.34
C THR A 92 -6.89 -2.18 -1.29
N SER A 93 -7.30 -2.81 -0.17
CA SER A 93 -7.36 -4.28 -0.09
C SER A 93 -8.33 -4.91 -1.09
N SER A 94 -9.38 -4.17 -1.50
CA SER A 94 -10.29 -4.63 -2.56
C SER A 94 -9.62 -4.59 -3.94
N ILE A 95 -8.79 -3.59 -4.20
CA ILE A 95 -7.96 -3.53 -5.42
C ILE A 95 -6.95 -4.69 -5.43
N GLU A 96 -6.29 -4.96 -4.29
CA GLU A 96 -5.37 -6.10 -4.14
C GLU A 96 -6.09 -7.43 -4.46
N ALA A 97 -7.29 -7.63 -3.93
CA ALA A 97 -8.06 -8.84 -4.17
C ALA A 97 -8.42 -9.02 -5.66
N VAL A 98 -8.86 -7.96 -6.33
CA VAL A 98 -9.17 -7.98 -7.77
C VAL A 98 -7.91 -8.25 -8.60
N ASN A 99 -6.80 -7.58 -8.30
CA ASN A 99 -5.51 -7.84 -8.96
C ASN A 99 -5.07 -9.30 -8.78
N ALA A 100 -5.16 -9.84 -7.57
CA ALA A 100 -4.78 -11.22 -7.30
C ALA A 100 -5.62 -12.22 -8.11
N ALA A 101 -6.94 -12.02 -8.19
CA ALA A 101 -7.83 -12.87 -9.00
C ALA A 101 -7.51 -12.77 -10.49
N MET A 102 -7.31 -11.55 -11.02
CA MET A 102 -6.96 -11.33 -12.42
C MET A 102 -5.61 -11.97 -12.78
N LYS A 103 -4.61 -11.84 -11.92
CA LYS A 103 -3.30 -12.49 -12.10
C LYS A 103 -3.42 -14.02 -12.11
N ALA A 104 -4.23 -14.57 -11.20
CA ALA A 104 -4.48 -16.01 -11.14
C ALA A 104 -5.20 -16.53 -12.40
N MET A 105 -6.20 -15.79 -12.91
CA MET A 105 -6.88 -16.10 -14.18
C MET A 105 -5.90 -16.10 -15.37
N LYS A 106 -5.03 -15.09 -15.50
CA LYS A 106 -3.98 -15.05 -16.53
C LYS A 106 -3.00 -16.20 -16.41
N THR A 107 -2.62 -16.55 -15.18
CA THR A 107 -1.72 -17.68 -14.92
C THR A 107 -2.35 -19.00 -15.32
N GLY A 108 -3.64 -19.18 -15.04
CA GLY A 108 -4.42 -20.35 -15.51
C GLY A 108 -4.49 -20.40 -17.03
N GLN A 109 -4.85 -19.28 -17.68
CA GLN A 109 -4.91 -19.16 -19.13
C GLN A 109 -3.58 -19.54 -19.79
N ALA A 110 -2.45 -19.07 -19.27
CA ALA A 110 -1.12 -19.41 -19.78
C ALA A 110 -0.78 -20.91 -19.65
N LYS A 111 -1.49 -21.65 -18.80
CA LYS A 111 -1.37 -23.09 -18.61
C LYS A 111 -2.44 -23.90 -19.36
N GLY A 112 -3.27 -23.25 -20.18
CA GLY A 112 -4.35 -23.90 -20.94
C GLY A 112 -5.69 -23.96 -20.18
N GLU A 113 -5.78 -23.42 -18.97
CA GLU A 113 -7.00 -23.38 -18.16
C GLU A 113 -7.74 -22.04 -18.39
N THR A 114 -8.47 -21.93 -19.52
CA THR A 114 -9.01 -20.66 -20.00
C THR A 114 -10.39 -20.29 -19.44
N ALA A 115 -11.15 -21.24 -18.92
CA ALA A 115 -12.58 -21.05 -18.57
C ALA A 115 -12.85 -19.84 -17.66
N LEU A 116 -12.09 -19.67 -16.58
CA LEU A 116 -12.26 -18.53 -15.66
C LEU A 116 -11.80 -17.20 -16.29
N TYR A 117 -10.75 -17.26 -17.08
CA TYR A 117 -10.28 -16.08 -17.81
C TYR A 117 -11.35 -15.59 -18.81
N ASP A 118 -11.86 -16.49 -19.64
CA ASP A 118 -12.82 -16.17 -20.69
C ASP A 118 -14.14 -15.62 -20.10
N SER A 119 -14.56 -16.17 -18.95
CA SER A 119 -15.84 -15.77 -18.32
C SER A 119 -15.75 -14.55 -17.40
N HIS A 120 -14.59 -14.27 -16.76
CA HIS A 120 -14.53 -13.26 -15.69
C HIS A 120 -13.52 -12.14 -15.91
N PHE A 121 -12.46 -12.34 -16.72
CA PHE A 121 -11.35 -11.39 -16.78
C PHE A 121 -11.77 -9.97 -17.20
N ASN A 122 -12.59 -9.83 -18.23
CA ASN A 122 -13.03 -8.51 -18.71
C ASN A 122 -13.90 -7.80 -17.66
N ARG A 123 -14.82 -8.51 -17.01
CA ARG A 123 -15.64 -7.96 -15.93
C ARG A 123 -14.78 -7.49 -14.75
N TYR A 124 -13.74 -8.25 -14.40
CA TYR A 124 -12.79 -7.86 -13.33
C TYR A 124 -11.92 -6.66 -13.73
N LYS A 125 -11.55 -6.55 -15.01
CA LYS A 125 -10.88 -5.36 -15.54
C LYS A 125 -11.75 -4.12 -15.45
N GLU A 126 -13.05 -4.24 -15.71
CA GLU A 126 -14.02 -3.14 -15.51
C GLU A 126 -14.19 -2.80 -14.03
N LEU A 127 -14.31 -3.80 -13.15
CA LEU A 127 -14.36 -3.60 -11.71
C LEU A 127 -13.09 -2.89 -11.19
N LEU A 128 -11.91 -3.30 -11.64
CA LEU A 128 -10.65 -2.66 -11.32
C LEU A 128 -10.64 -1.18 -11.72
N THR A 129 -11.13 -0.87 -12.92
CA THR A 129 -11.28 0.51 -13.41
C THR A 129 -12.22 1.31 -12.51
N GLN A 130 -13.38 0.75 -12.14
CA GLN A 130 -14.34 1.41 -11.25
C GLN A 130 -13.75 1.66 -9.85
N LEU A 131 -12.97 0.70 -9.32
CA LEU A 131 -12.31 0.87 -8.03
C LEU A 131 -11.30 2.03 -8.08
N TYR A 132 -10.45 2.14 -9.09
CA TYR A 132 -9.51 3.26 -9.22
C TYR A 132 -10.21 4.59 -9.49
N ASP A 133 -11.26 4.63 -10.32
CA ASP A 133 -12.02 5.85 -10.57
C ASP A 133 -12.72 6.37 -9.31
N ASN A 134 -13.11 5.48 -8.40
CA ASN A 134 -13.75 5.84 -7.15
C ASN A 134 -12.77 5.97 -5.96
N LEU A 135 -11.54 5.51 -6.11
CA LEU A 135 -10.45 5.83 -5.20
C LEU A 135 -10.22 7.35 -5.10
N GLU A 136 -10.55 8.10 -6.15
CA GLU A 136 -10.43 9.57 -6.19
C GLU A 136 -11.31 10.28 -5.12
N TYR A 137 -12.25 9.61 -4.49
CA TYR A 137 -12.93 10.13 -3.29
C TYR A 137 -12.00 10.19 -2.05
N TYR A 138 -10.88 9.47 -2.05
CA TYR A 138 -9.86 9.58 -1.01
C TYR A 138 -8.75 10.56 -1.41
N ALA A 139 -8.75 11.06 -2.66
CA ALA A 139 -7.76 12.02 -3.14
C ALA A 139 -8.00 13.41 -2.57
N GLY A 140 -6.92 14.11 -2.30
CA GLY A 140 -6.91 15.53 -1.92
C GLY A 140 -5.59 16.18 -2.30
N THR A 141 -5.57 17.52 -2.35
CA THR A 141 -4.41 18.30 -2.76
C THR A 141 -3.94 19.19 -1.63
N PHE A 142 -2.63 19.19 -1.36
CA PHE A 142 -2.02 20.04 -0.35
C PHE A 142 -0.60 20.43 -0.75
N THR A 143 -0.04 21.45 -0.08
CA THR A 143 1.35 21.85 -0.27
C THR A 143 2.21 21.29 0.86
N LEU A 144 3.23 20.50 0.51
CA LEU A 144 4.18 19.91 1.45
C LEU A 144 5.54 20.59 1.31
N THR A 145 6.07 21.08 2.44
CA THR A 145 7.49 21.41 2.59
C THR A 145 8.21 20.18 3.14
N SER A 146 9.02 19.55 2.29
CA SER A 146 9.84 18.39 2.63
C SER A 146 11.26 18.75 3.02
N TYR A 147 12.17 17.79 3.00
CA TYR A 147 13.59 18.00 3.32
C TYR A 147 14.35 18.75 2.22
N THR A 148 13.83 18.73 0.98
CA THR A 148 14.54 19.23 -0.22
C THR A 148 13.75 20.24 -1.05
N GLN A 149 12.42 20.33 -0.87
CA GLN A 149 11.55 21.17 -1.69
C GLN A 149 10.23 21.52 -0.99
N THR A 150 9.55 22.52 -1.55
CA THR A 150 8.12 22.75 -1.30
C THR A 150 7.35 22.48 -2.60
N LYS A 151 6.44 21.49 -2.57
CA LYS A 151 5.71 21.04 -3.75
C LYS A 151 4.25 20.76 -3.42
N GLN A 152 3.36 21.04 -4.37
CA GLN A 152 1.96 20.65 -4.28
C GLN A 152 1.79 19.19 -4.72
N TRP A 153 1.08 18.41 -3.90
CA TRP A 153 0.82 17.01 -4.11
C TRP A 153 -0.68 16.71 -4.09
N THR A 154 -1.12 15.86 -5.02
CA THR A 154 -2.46 15.24 -4.98
C THR A 154 -2.31 13.77 -4.61
N VAL A 155 -2.66 13.43 -3.39
CA VAL A 155 -2.43 12.11 -2.78
C VAL A 155 -3.67 11.63 -2.05
N TYR A 156 -3.62 10.47 -1.42
CA TYR A 156 -4.77 9.84 -0.82
C TYR A 156 -4.75 9.99 0.71
N GLY A 157 -5.84 10.53 1.25
CA GLY A 157 -6.06 10.64 2.69
C GLY A 157 -6.62 9.35 3.28
N VAL A 158 -6.48 9.22 4.60
CA VAL A 158 -7.00 8.05 5.35
C VAL A 158 -8.51 7.90 5.16
N ASN A 159 -9.25 9.01 5.17
CA ASN A 159 -10.70 9.02 5.14
C ASN A 159 -11.25 9.46 3.79
N ARG A 160 -12.38 8.87 3.40
CA ARG A 160 -13.12 9.23 2.20
C ARG A 160 -13.71 10.64 2.31
N GLY A 161 -13.52 11.46 1.28
CA GLY A 161 -14.21 12.74 1.09
C GLY A 161 -15.64 12.55 0.53
N ASN A 162 -16.41 13.64 0.58
CA ASN A 162 -17.76 13.67 0.02
C ASN A 162 -17.74 13.71 -1.52
N ASP A 163 -16.74 14.37 -2.09
CA ASP A 163 -16.53 14.50 -3.52
C ASP A 163 -15.14 14.01 -3.92
N LYS A 164 -14.96 13.65 -5.18
CA LYS A 164 -13.67 13.24 -5.75
C LYS A 164 -12.68 14.43 -5.67
N GLY A 165 -11.48 14.16 -5.19
CA GLY A 165 -10.43 15.17 -5.03
C GLY A 165 -10.58 16.07 -3.80
N ALA A 166 -11.59 15.84 -2.95
CA ALA A 166 -11.91 16.70 -1.80
C ALA A 166 -11.58 16.06 -0.43
N ALA A 167 -10.83 14.98 -0.40
CA ALA A 167 -10.41 14.36 0.86
C ALA A 167 -9.41 15.24 1.62
N GLN A 168 -9.45 15.15 2.94
CA GLN A 168 -8.48 15.80 3.81
C GLN A 168 -7.18 15.00 3.82
N VAL A 169 -6.08 15.64 3.43
CA VAL A 169 -4.77 15.00 3.25
C VAL A 169 -3.62 15.69 3.97
N GLU A 170 -3.93 16.72 4.78
CA GLU A 170 -2.90 17.46 5.52
C GLU A 170 -2.55 16.80 6.85
N GLY A 171 -1.31 16.99 7.28
CA GLY A 171 -0.82 16.58 8.59
C GLY A 171 -0.91 15.07 8.79
N ILE A 172 -1.62 14.65 9.85
CA ILE A 172 -1.76 13.23 10.24
C ILE A 172 -2.84 12.47 9.44
N LEU A 173 -3.58 13.14 8.58
CA LEU A 173 -4.64 12.53 7.76
C LEU A 173 -4.10 11.87 6.48
N ASN A 174 -2.80 11.85 6.31
CA ASN A 174 -2.08 11.25 5.20
C ASN A 174 -0.87 10.51 5.76
N VAL A 175 -0.75 9.24 5.43
CA VAL A 175 0.36 8.39 5.83
C VAL A 175 1.03 7.77 4.61
N TYR A 176 2.35 7.62 4.66
CA TYR A 176 3.12 7.15 3.51
C TYR A 176 2.89 5.65 3.22
N ASP A 177 2.60 4.84 4.23
CA ASP A 177 2.32 3.42 4.03
C ASP A 177 1.05 3.16 3.22
N ASP A 178 -0.01 3.95 3.39
CA ASP A 178 -1.21 3.87 2.56
C ASP A 178 -0.88 4.14 1.07
N GLN A 179 0.01 5.11 0.78
CA GLN A 179 0.48 5.38 -0.59
C GLN A 179 1.34 4.23 -1.12
N MET A 180 2.18 3.61 -0.29
CA MET A 180 3.04 2.48 -0.68
C MET A 180 2.21 1.27 -1.12
N TRP A 181 1.09 0.99 -0.42
CA TRP A 181 0.16 -0.05 -0.80
C TRP A 181 -0.47 0.24 -2.16
N LEU A 182 -0.87 1.48 -2.40
CA LEU A 182 -1.41 1.90 -3.69
C LEU A 182 -0.38 1.80 -4.81
N VAL A 183 0.87 2.21 -4.58
CA VAL A 183 1.97 2.04 -5.55
C VAL A 183 2.11 0.58 -5.96
N ARG A 184 2.12 -0.31 -4.97
CA ARG A 184 2.23 -1.75 -5.22
C ARG A 184 1.08 -2.27 -6.07
N GLU A 185 -0.16 -1.89 -5.73
CA GLU A 185 -1.33 -2.36 -6.47
C GLU A 185 -1.43 -1.74 -7.87
N LEU A 186 -1.00 -0.49 -8.05
CA LEU A 186 -0.89 0.15 -9.36
C LEU A 186 0.13 -0.56 -10.26
N LEU A 187 1.29 -0.93 -9.73
CA LEU A 187 2.30 -1.70 -10.48
C LEU A 187 1.81 -3.10 -10.82
N GLU A 188 1.09 -3.77 -9.92
CA GLU A 188 0.47 -5.06 -10.22
C GLU A 188 -0.60 -4.91 -11.31
N SER A 189 -1.45 -3.88 -11.25
CA SER A 189 -2.43 -3.56 -12.30
C SER A 189 -1.78 -3.29 -13.64
N TYR A 190 -0.64 -2.57 -13.66
CA TYR A 190 0.17 -2.36 -14.87
C TYR A 190 0.66 -3.68 -15.45
N HIS A 191 1.24 -4.56 -14.63
CA HIS A 191 1.71 -5.88 -15.08
C HIS A 191 0.58 -6.76 -15.64
N ILE A 192 -0.61 -6.69 -15.06
CA ILE A 192 -1.76 -7.48 -15.47
C ILE A 192 -2.36 -6.95 -16.77
N THR A 193 -2.53 -5.62 -16.88
CA THR A 193 -3.32 -4.99 -17.95
C THR A 193 -2.48 -4.37 -19.07
N GLY A 194 -1.24 -3.98 -18.79
CA GLY A 194 -0.39 -3.20 -19.68
C GLY A 194 -0.78 -1.72 -19.81
N GLU A 195 -1.75 -1.24 -19.01
CA GLU A 195 -2.25 0.13 -19.12
C GLU A 195 -1.29 1.13 -18.46
N GLN A 196 -0.73 2.02 -19.28
CA GLN A 196 0.32 2.98 -18.91
C GLN A 196 -0.11 3.91 -17.75
N ARG A 197 -1.40 4.26 -17.66
CA ARG A 197 -1.95 5.11 -16.58
C ARG A 197 -1.63 4.59 -15.17
N TYR A 198 -1.57 3.27 -14.98
CA TYR A 198 -1.23 2.68 -13.70
C TYR A 198 0.24 2.87 -13.35
N LEU A 199 1.13 2.73 -14.33
CA LEU A 199 2.57 2.99 -14.13
C LEU A 199 2.82 4.47 -13.80
N GLU A 200 2.22 5.38 -14.55
CA GLU A 200 2.37 6.83 -14.33
C GLU A 200 1.88 7.26 -12.93
N LYS A 201 0.73 6.74 -12.49
CA LYS A 201 0.24 7.02 -11.15
C LYS A 201 1.11 6.38 -10.05
N ALA A 202 1.62 5.18 -10.29
CA ALA A 202 2.55 4.52 -9.37
C ALA A 202 3.86 5.31 -9.21
N GLU A 203 4.43 5.82 -10.29
CA GLU A 203 5.64 6.65 -10.25
C GLU A 203 5.39 7.97 -9.52
N TYR A 204 4.25 8.61 -9.77
CA TYR A 204 3.88 9.84 -9.09
C TYR A 204 3.77 9.65 -7.56
N LEU A 205 3.09 8.59 -7.12
CA LEU A 205 2.99 8.29 -5.70
C LEU A 205 4.33 7.82 -5.11
N MET A 206 5.14 7.12 -5.90
CA MET A 206 6.50 6.74 -5.50
C MET A 206 7.38 7.97 -5.25
N GLU A 207 7.33 8.97 -6.14
CA GLU A 207 8.04 10.24 -5.96
C GLU A 207 7.60 10.93 -4.65
N TYR A 208 6.29 10.96 -4.39
CA TYR A 208 5.77 11.53 -3.15
C TYR A 208 6.28 10.80 -1.89
N VAL A 209 6.29 9.47 -1.90
CA VAL A 209 6.78 8.67 -0.76
C VAL A 209 8.27 8.89 -0.56
N LEU A 210 9.06 8.94 -1.63
CA LEU A 210 10.51 9.17 -1.56
C LEU A 210 10.87 10.61 -1.19
N ASP A 211 10.01 11.60 -1.45
CA ASP A 211 10.14 12.94 -0.91
C ASP A 211 10.03 12.98 0.63
N GLY A 212 9.43 11.93 1.22
CA GLY A 212 9.40 11.66 2.67
C GLY A 212 10.66 10.99 3.24
N TRP A 213 11.64 10.63 2.41
CA TRP A 213 12.92 10.08 2.86
C TRP A 213 13.76 11.16 3.56
N ASP A 214 14.14 10.91 4.80
CA ASP A 214 14.96 11.85 5.60
C ASP A 214 16.42 11.86 5.12
N CYS A 215 16.69 12.67 4.11
CA CYS A 215 18.05 12.84 3.57
C CYS A 215 18.91 13.87 4.32
N THR A 216 18.43 14.38 5.47
CA THR A 216 19.22 15.33 6.29
C THR A 216 20.35 14.61 7.01
N LEU A 217 21.33 15.38 7.45
CA LEU A 217 22.55 14.85 8.07
C LEU A 217 22.50 14.96 9.60
N ASP A 218 23.10 14.00 10.27
CA ASP A 218 23.42 14.08 11.70
C ASP A 218 24.63 15.02 11.96
N GLU A 219 25.01 15.19 13.23
CA GLU A 219 26.15 16.03 13.64
C GLU A 219 27.51 15.50 13.11
N GLN A 220 27.57 14.26 12.69
CA GLN A 220 28.75 13.61 12.11
C GLN A 220 28.73 13.64 10.58
N GLY A 221 27.69 14.21 9.96
CA GLY A 221 27.55 14.29 8.51
C GLY A 221 26.99 13.01 7.86
N ASN A 222 26.43 12.06 8.63
CA ASN A 222 25.80 10.87 8.09
C ASN A 222 24.30 11.12 7.82
N PRO A 223 23.74 10.57 6.73
CA PRO A 223 22.30 10.65 6.49
C PRO A 223 21.49 10.00 7.62
N LEU A 224 20.47 10.69 8.12
CA LEU A 224 19.53 10.15 9.11
C LEU A 224 18.75 8.97 8.53
N GLY A 225 18.27 9.10 7.30
CA GLY A 225 17.54 8.05 6.59
C GLY A 225 16.18 7.73 7.18
N GLY A 226 15.51 6.79 6.54
CA GLY A 226 14.17 6.33 6.90
C GLY A 226 13.06 7.28 6.48
N ILE A 227 11.90 6.69 6.18
CA ILE A 227 10.68 7.41 5.83
C ILE A 227 9.82 7.51 7.09
N THR A 228 9.34 8.71 7.42
CA THR A 228 8.42 8.91 8.55
C THR A 228 7.08 8.25 8.26
N TRP A 229 6.22 8.06 9.28
CA TRP A 229 4.92 7.45 9.06
C TRP A 229 4.05 8.26 8.09
N GLY A 230 4.19 9.57 8.11
CA GLY A 230 3.56 10.49 7.17
C GLY A 230 4.18 11.88 7.27
N PRO A 231 3.74 12.83 6.46
CA PRO A 231 4.26 14.19 6.46
C PRO A 231 4.03 14.90 7.81
N GLY A 232 2.98 14.54 8.54
CA GLY A 232 2.65 15.06 9.86
C GLY A 232 3.31 14.33 11.04
N TYR A 233 4.25 13.41 10.80
CA TYR A 233 4.85 12.57 11.85
C TYR A 233 6.37 12.72 11.91
N LEU A 234 6.93 12.55 13.11
CA LEU A 234 8.39 12.47 13.33
C LEU A 234 8.87 11.02 13.49
N THR A 235 7.98 10.09 13.76
CA THR A 235 8.29 8.68 13.97
C THR A 235 8.48 7.96 12.65
N LYS A 236 9.45 7.02 12.61
CA LYS A 236 9.78 6.21 11.43
C LYS A 236 9.37 4.77 11.72
N HIS A 237 8.43 4.23 10.94
CA HIS A 237 7.81 2.95 11.21
C HIS A 237 8.29 1.87 10.23
N SER A 238 8.22 0.61 10.66
CA SER A 238 8.44 -0.52 9.77
C SER A 238 7.44 -0.54 8.61
N CYS A 239 6.17 -0.18 8.88
CA CYS A 239 5.13 -0.11 7.86
C CYS A 239 5.37 1.00 6.81
N SER A 240 6.07 2.09 7.16
CA SER A 240 6.41 3.17 6.23
C SER A 240 7.78 3.01 5.57
N ASN A 241 8.45 1.88 5.73
CA ASN A 241 9.74 1.59 5.11
C ASN A 241 9.75 0.23 4.39
N GLY A 242 9.43 -0.86 5.06
CA GLY A 242 9.51 -2.21 4.47
C GLY A 242 8.70 -2.42 3.18
N PRO A 243 7.42 -2.02 3.13
CA PRO A 243 6.56 -2.30 1.98
C PRO A 243 7.01 -1.66 0.66
N ILE A 244 7.78 -0.55 0.71
CA ILE A 244 8.19 0.18 -0.49
C ILE A 244 9.35 -0.49 -1.24
N VAL A 245 10.11 -1.37 -0.57
CA VAL A 245 11.31 -1.99 -1.16
C VAL A 245 10.97 -2.81 -2.41
N SER A 246 9.94 -3.66 -2.34
CA SER A 246 9.50 -4.47 -3.47
C SER A 246 9.02 -3.63 -4.67
N PRO A 247 8.12 -2.65 -4.52
CA PRO A 247 7.74 -1.73 -5.60
C PRO A 247 8.92 -0.98 -6.23
N LEU A 248 9.90 -0.57 -5.43
CA LEU A 248 11.11 0.06 -5.95
C LEU A 248 11.93 -0.88 -6.85
N VAL A 249 12.06 -2.16 -6.46
CA VAL A 249 12.71 -3.18 -7.28
C VAL A 249 11.91 -3.42 -8.58
N TRP A 250 10.58 -3.46 -8.52
CA TRP A 250 9.75 -3.60 -9.74
C TRP A 250 9.93 -2.42 -10.69
N LEU A 251 9.99 -1.19 -10.19
CA LEU A 251 10.29 -0.01 -11.01
C LEU A 251 11.70 -0.08 -11.59
N HIS A 252 12.70 -0.53 -10.81
CA HIS A 252 14.03 -0.79 -11.35
C HIS A 252 13.98 -1.74 -12.55
N GLU A 253 13.31 -2.89 -12.42
CA GLU A 253 13.22 -3.88 -13.52
C GLU A 253 12.46 -3.34 -14.74
N ILE A 254 11.41 -2.52 -14.55
CA ILE A 254 10.67 -1.85 -15.63
C ILE A 254 11.59 -0.91 -16.43
N TYR A 255 12.52 -0.21 -15.77
CA TYR A 255 13.42 0.77 -16.38
C TYR A 255 14.82 0.24 -16.68
N LYS A 256 15.14 -0.99 -16.32
CA LYS A 256 16.43 -1.63 -16.58
C LYS A 256 16.73 -1.67 -18.08
N GLY A 257 17.90 -1.14 -18.44
CA GLY A 257 18.30 -1.04 -19.85
C GLY A 257 17.69 0.12 -20.64
N LYS A 258 16.81 0.94 -20.04
CA LYS A 258 16.24 2.15 -20.63
C LYS A 258 17.08 3.38 -20.29
N SER A 259 16.86 4.47 -21.05
CA SER A 259 17.54 5.75 -20.87
C SER A 259 16.75 6.79 -20.08
N ASP A 260 15.57 6.41 -19.56
CA ASP A 260 14.70 7.30 -18.78
C ASP A 260 15.43 7.80 -17.53
N GLU A 261 15.35 9.11 -17.30
CA GLU A 261 16.02 9.81 -16.21
C GLU A 261 14.99 10.41 -15.23
N VAL A 262 15.44 10.65 -14.00
CA VAL A 262 14.72 11.38 -12.97
C VAL A 262 15.63 12.40 -12.32
N THR A 263 15.09 13.59 -12.04
CA THR A 263 15.79 14.63 -11.28
C THR A 263 15.13 14.77 -9.90
N TYR A 264 15.91 14.69 -8.84
CA TYR A 264 15.44 14.76 -7.46
C TYR A 264 16.36 15.58 -6.56
N GLY A 265 15.78 16.09 -5.46
CA GLY A 265 16.52 16.85 -4.46
C GLY A 265 17.27 15.97 -3.47
N TYR A 266 18.43 16.44 -3.02
CA TYR A 266 19.19 15.82 -1.93
C TYR A 266 19.88 16.86 -1.07
N VAL A 267 20.30 16.46 0.14
CA VAL A 267 21.08 17.29 1.05
C VAL A 267 22.56 16.97 0.84
N ALA A 268 23.35 17.98 0.47
CA ALA A 268 24.80 17.85 0.29
C ALA A 268 25.54 17.92 1.65
N ALA A 269 26.82 17.53 1.67
CA ALA A 269 27.63 17.51 2.90
C ALA A 269 27.77 18.88 3.59
N ASP A 270 27.59 19.95 2.84
CA ASP A 270 27.56 21.33 3.33
C ASP A 270 26.15 21.78 3.80
N ASN A 271 25.21 20.85 3.93
CA ASN A 271 23.80 21.08 4.24
C ASN A 271 23.01 21.88 3.18
N SER A 272 23.59 22.19 2.04
CA SER A 272 22.86 22.83 0.94
C SER A 272 21.90 21.83 0.27
N ARG A 273 20.82 22.33 -0.34
CA ARG A 273 19.88 21.55 -1.14
C ARG A 273 20.30 21.59 -2.60
N LYS A 274 20.53 20.44 -3.18
CA LYS A 274 20.98 20.30 -4.57
C LYS A 274 20.10 19.33 -5.33
N LEU A 275 20.13 19.44 -6.65
CA LEU A 275 19.47 18.50 -7.55
C LEU A 275 20.48 17.50 -8.10
N ARG A 276 20.00 16.27 -8.32
CA ARG A 276 20.74 15.22 -9.02
C ARG A 276 19.85 14.61 -10.08
N THR A 277 20.42 14.34 -11.25
CA THR A 277 19.78 13.61 -12.34
C THR A 277 20.48 12.28 -12.51
N GLU A 278 19.72 11.20 -12.55
CA GLU A 278 20.26 9.85 -12.83
C GLU A 278 19.21 8.99 -13.55
N LYS A 279 19.63 7.84 -14.05
CA LYS A 279 18.70 6.89 -14.68
C LYS A 279 17.67 6.41 -13.69
N LYS A 280 16.40 6.32 -14.10
CA LYS A 280 15.31 5.82 -13.26
C LYS A 280 15.63 4.44 -12.66
N SER A 281 16.24 3.53 -13.45
CA SER A 281 16.65 2.21 -12.94
C SER A 281 17.59 2.29 -11.76
N ASP A 282 18.59 3.15 -11.82
CA ASP A 282 19.61 3.28 -10.77
C ASP A 282 19.04 4.00 -9.54
N TYR A 283 18.20 5.02 -9.76
CA TYR A 283 17.46 5.73 -8.73
C TYR A 283 16.60 4.79 -7.88
N TYR A 284 15.75 3.99 -8.52
CA TYR A 284 14.86 3.09 -7.80
C TYR A 284 15.61 1.99 -7.06
N LEU A 285 16.65 1.39 -7.68
CA LEU A 285 17.48 0.40 -7.00
C LEU A 285 18.28 0.99 -5.84
N GLY A 286 18.79 2.22 -6.01
CA GLY A 286 19.48 2.96 -4.97
C GLY A 286 18.61 3.16 -3.73
N PHE A 287 17.38 3.63 -3.93
CA PHE A 287 16.43 3.80 -2.82
C PHE A 287 15.96 2.46 -2.23
N ALA A 288 15.74 1.42 -3.04
CA ALA A 288 15.41 0.09 -2.52
C ALA A 288 16.45 -0.40 -1.53
N LYS A 289 17.72 -0.29 -1.89
CA LYS A 289 18.84 -0.64 -1.00
C LYS A 289 18.89 0.26 0.23
N ALA A 290 18.81 1.58 0.05
CA ALA A 290 18.89 2.54 1.15
C ALA A 290 17.80 2.32 2.20
N VAL A 291 16.55 2.10 1.79
CA VAL A 291 15.42 1.83 2.69
C VAL A 291 15.60 0.47 3.38
N TYR A 292 15.97 -0.57 2.63
CA TYR A 292 16.20 -1.91 3.21
C TYR A 292 17.32 -1.89 4.25
N ASP A 293 18.47 -1.28 3.91
CA ASP A 293 19.64 -1.22 4.81
C ASP A 293 19.32 -0.38 6.06
N TRP A 294 18.57 0.73 5.90
CA TRP A 294 18.14 1.54 7.01
C TRP A 294 17.24 0.74 7.96
N GLN A 295 16.23 0.06 7.44
CA GLN A 295 15.30 -0.73 8.25
C GLN A 295 16.02 -1.88 8.94
N LYS A 296 16.92 -2.58 8.24
CA LYS A 296 17.75 -3.63 8.82
C LYS A 296 18.65 -3.10 9.93
N LYS A 297 19.26 -1.93 9.74
CA LYS A 297 20.16 -1.33 10.73
C LYS A 297 19.46 -0.89 12.00
N TYR A 298 18.28 -0.30 11.87
CA TYR A 298 17.64 0.42 12.98
C TYR A 298 16.43 -0.29 13.58
N LEU A 299 15.75 -1.18 12.87
CA LEU A 299 14.54 -1.83 13.34
C LEU A 299 14.64 -3.34 13.49
N LEU A 300 15.68 -3.98 12.92
CA LEU A 300 15.90 -5.43 13.07
C LEU A 300 16.37 -5.74 14.48
N ARG A 301 15.69 -6.69 15.14
CA ARG A 301 16.04 -7.21 16.45
C ARG A 301 17.09 -8.34 16.33
N PRO A 302 17.78 -8.65 17.44
CA PRO A 302 18.73 -9.79 17.47
C PRO A 302 18.08 -11.15 17.17
N ASP A 303 16.75 -11.29 17.42
CA ASP A 303 16.00 -12.52 17.15
C ASP A 303 15.51 -12.63 15.68
N GLY A 304 15.87 -11.68 14.82
CA GLY A 304 15.59 -11.72 13.38
C GLY A 304 14.24 -11.16 12.96
N VAL A 305 13.46 -10.58 13.88
CA VAL A 305 12.20 -9.89 13.57
C VAL A 305 12.34 -8.38 13.70
N TYR A 306 11.44 -7.62 13.08
CA TYR A 306 11.49 -6.16 13.09
C TYR A 306 10.54 -5.59 14.15
N ASP A 307 11.05 -4.64 14.94
CA ASP A 307 10.23 -3.80 15.82
C ASP A 307 9.30 -2.90 15.00
N ASP A 308 8.26 -2.38 15.64
CA ASP A 308 7.23 -1.60 14.98
C ASP A 308 7.74 -0.26 14.48
N MET A 309 8.47 0.48 15.33
CA MET A 309 8.88 1.83 15.00
C MET A 309 10.13 2.29 15.74
N MET A 310 10.65 3.43 15.30
CA MET A 310 11.64 4.24 15.98
C MET A 310 10.99 5.53 16.48
N GLY A 311 11.15 5.85 17.77
CA GLY A 311 10.79 7.13 18.37
C GLY A 311 9.47 7.19 19.11
N GLY A 312 8.72 6.10 19.20
CA GLY A 312 7.46 6.05 19.93
C GLY A 312 6.34 6.91 19.33
N TYR A 313 5.25 7.12 20.08
CA TYR A 313 4.06 7.87 19.66
C TYR A 313 4.12 9.34 20.10
N ASP A 314 5.18 10.04 19.75
CA ASP A 314 5.31 11.45 20.09
C ASP A 314 4.34 12.32 19.32
N SER A 315 3.89 13.39 19.98
CA SER A 315 3.12 14.46 19.33
C SER A 315 3.94 15.11 18.22
N PRO A 316 3.40 15.30 17.02
CA PRO A 316 4.14 15.85 15.89
C PRO A 316 4.41 17.34 16.09
N ASP A 317 5.64 17.69 16.39
CA ASP A 317 6.15 19.08 16.35
C ASP A 317 7.12 19.20 15.16
N ILE A 318 6.57 19.29 13.95
CA ILE A 318 7.35 19.40 12.73
C ILE A 318 8.08 20.73 12.70
N LYS A 319 9.40 20.68 12.73
CA LYS A 319 10.26 21.88 12.69
C LYS A 319 10.80 22.11 11.28
N TYR A 320 11.08 23.37 11.03
CA TYR A 320 11.59 23.84 9.75
C TYR A 320 12.83 24.69 9.95
N VAL A 321 13.65 24.76 8.91
CA VAL A 321 14.83 25.62 8.81
C VAL A 321 14.75 26.41 7.52
N THR A 322 15.26 27.65 7.53
CA THR A 322 15.40 28.45 6.31
C THR A 322 16.87 28.39 5.87
N ILE A 323 17.08 28.01 4.60
CA ILE A 323 18.41 27.93 3.97
C ILE A 323 18.29 28.63 2.62
N ASP A 324 19.16 29.61 2.39
CA ASP A 324 19.17 30.43 1.16
C ASP A 324 17.82 31.08 0.82
N GLY A 325 17.03 31.43 1.86
CA GLY A 325 15.70 32.05 1.73
C GLY A 325 14.54 31.06 1.58
N GLU A 326 14.81 29.77 1.37
CA GLU A 326 13.81 28.71 1.19
C GLU A 326 13.60 27.92 2.49
N ARG A 327 12.36 27.48 2.72
CA ARG A 327 11.97 26.73 3.92
C ARG A 327 12.03 25.22 3.66
N TYR A 328 12.68 24.49 4.59
CA TYR A 328 12.82 23.03 4.53
C TYR A 328 12.48 22.40 5.87
N ARG A 329 11.92 21.18 5.83
CA ARG A 329 11.71 20.36 7.02
C ARG A 329 13.05 19.96 7.62
N THR A 330 13.16 20.00 8.96
CA THR A 330 14.32 19.45 9.67
C THR A 330 14.23 17.93 9.81
N GLY A 331 15.37 17.27 9.89
CA GLY A 331 15.43 15.82 10.08
C GLY A 331 14.84 15.35 11.40
N SER A 332 14.32 14.15 11.41
CA SER A 332 13.86 13.46 12.60
C SER A 332 15.01 12.68 13.21
N LYS A 333 15.43 13.06 14.45
CA LYS A 333 16.52 12.38 15.15
C LYS A 333 16.27 10.87 15.22
N LEU A 334 17.36 10.11 15.01
CA LEU A 334 17.33 8.67 15.26
C LEU A 334 17.16 8.42 16.76
N ARG A 335 16.35 7.43 17.11
CA ARG A 335 15.97 7.07 18.47
C ARG A 335 16.02 5.56 18.64
N ASP A 336 15.80 5.09 19.87
CA ASP A 336 15.64 3.65 20.10
C ASP A 336 14.43 3.09 19.37
N ARG A 337 14.55 1.86 18.90
CA ARG A 337 13.43 1.10 18.37
C ARG A 337 12.47 0.72 19.48
N VAL A 338 11.18 0.77 19.22
CA VAL A 338 10.13 0.48 20.19
C VAL A 338 8.95 -0.23 19.51
N GLY A 339 8.07 -0.77 20.34
CA GLY A 339 6.85 -1.44 19.93
C GLY A 339 7.01 -2.96 19.82
N PRO A 340 5.89 -3.68 19.69
CA PRO A 340 5.93 -5.13 19.54
C PRO A 340 6.43 -5.50 18.14
N ALA A 341 7.19 -6.59 18.05
CA ALA A 341 7.47 -7.23 16.78
C ALA A 341 6.21 -7.92 16.29
N ILE A 342 5.55 -7.36 15.29
CA ILE A 342 4.39 -7.95 14.64
C ILE A 342 4.77 -8.64 13.34
N THR A 343 4.09 -9.73 13.01
CA THR A 343 4.35 -10.54 11.80
C THR A 343 4.23 -9.73 10.51
N TYR A 344 3.36 -8.73 10.49
CA TYR A 344 3.23 -7.78 9.40
C TYR A 344 4.56 -7.14 9.02
N ASN A 345 5.32 -6.62 9.99
CA ASN A 345 6.57 -5.90 9.76
C ASN A 345 7.65 -6.79 9.12
N SER A 346 7.76 -8.05 9.57
CA SER A 346 8.75 -9.00 9.05
C SER A 346 8.30 -9.68 7.76
N GLY A 347 7.03 -10.01 7.63
CA GLY A 347 6.47 -10.71 6.46
C GLY A 347 6.46 -9.87 5.18
N LYS A 348 6.45 -8.54 5.28
CA LYS A 348 6.42 -7.66 4.11
C LYS A 348 7.78 -7.50 3.44
N ILE A 349 8.87 -7.53 4.19
CA ILE A 349 10.24 -7.50 3.66
C ILE A 349 10.54 -8.77 2.86
N GLY A 350 10.04 -9.93 3.30
CA GLY A 350 10.25 -11.20 2.61
C GLY A 350 9.72 -11.25 1.16
N ARG A 351 8.77 -10.40 0.80
CA ARG A 351 8.30 -10.27 -0.60
C ARG A 351 9.27 -9.51 -1.53
N ALA A 352 10.29 -8.87 -1.00
CA ALA A 352 11.32 -8.21 -1.79
C ALA A 352 12.36 -9.20 -2.37
N HIS A 353 12.31 -10.45 -1.98
CA HIS A 353 13.29 -11.48 -2.36
C HIS A 353 12.77 -12.51 -3.37
N VAL A 354 11.63 -12.28 -4.03
CA VAL A 354 11.06 -13.21 -5.01
C VAL A 354 11.27 -12.71 -6.42
#